data_6d4ff8bc309bfa991bb0e7b56782fbfe
#
_entry.id   6d4ff8bc309bfa991bb0e7b56782fbfe
#
_cell.length_a   1.000
_cell.length_b   1.000
_cell.length_c   1.000
_cell.angle_alpha   90.00
_cell.angle_beta   90.00
_cell.angle_gamma   90.00
#
_symmetry.space_group_name_H-M   'P 1'
#
loop_
_entity.id
_entity.type
_entity.pdbx_description
1 polymer ?
#
loop_
_entity_poly.entity_id
_entity_poly.type
_entity_poly.pdbx_seq_one_letter_code
_entity_poly.pdbx_strand_id
1 'polypeptide(L)'
;MPGRTFGGVVVTNYLHRPLLEDLVAAVAPGGVLIYETFAEGNETLGGRVTNPDFLLRHGELLDLVRGHLRVVAYEDVVLGEPKPAAVQRICAESVSEWRSEHVQHRP
;
A
#
# COMPACT_ATOMS: atom_id res chain seq x y z
N MET A 1 -16.58 -3.33 -2.71
CA MET A 1 -16.63 -1.89 -2.45
C MET A 1 -16.66 -1.03 -3.69
N PRO A 2 -16.88 -1.59 -4.86
CA PRO A 2 -16.93 -0.75 -6.04
C PRO A 2 -17.94 0.37 -5.86
N GLY A 3 -17.59 1.56 -6.32
CA GLY A 3 -18.48 2.70 -6.27
C GLY A 3 -18.48 3.48 -4.98
N ARG A 4 -17.83 2.99 -3.94
CA ARG A 4 -17.73 3.71 -2.67
C ARG A 4 -16.31 4.18 -2.45
N THR A 5 -16.16 5.37 -1.88
CA THR A 5 -14.85 5.91 -1.56
C THR A 5 -14.81 6.35 -0.10
N PHE A 6 -13.58 6.40 0.42
CA PHE A 6 -13.34 6.71 1.83
C PHE A 6 -12.17 7.66 1.95
N GLY A 7 -12.22 8.53 2.94
CA GLY A 7 -11.12 9.45 3.21
C GLY A 7 -9.89 8.76 3.73
N GLY A 8 -10.05 7.59 4.33
CA GLY A 8 -8.92 6.79 4.80
C GLY A 8 -9.20 5.33 4.57
N VAL A 9 -8.22 4.64 4.00
CA VAL A 9 -8.26 3.19 3.82
C VAL A 9 -7.02 2.62 4.51
N VAL A 10 -7.22 1.80 5.53
CA VAL A 10 -6.13 1.24 6.34
C VAL A 10 -6.23 -0.27 6.29
N VAL A 11 -5.12 -0.91 5.89
CA VAL A 11 -5.04 -2.37 5.81
C VAL A 11 -3.79 -2.82 6.53
N THR A 12 -3.94 -3.77 7.47
CA THR A 12 -2.79 -4.34 8.15
C THR A 12 -2.91 -5.86 8.16
N ASN A 13 -1.78 -6.53 7.98
CA ASN A 13 -1.65 -7.98 8.12
C ASN A 13 -2.65 -8.77 7.27
N TYR A 14 -2.90 -8.26 6.06
CA TYR A 14 -3.87 -8.88 5.16
C TYR A 14 -3.41 -8.69 3.72
N LEU A 15 -3.44 -9.74 2.94
CA LEU A 15 -3.11 -9.67 1.53
C LEU A 15 -4.04 -10.56 0.74
N HIS A 16 -4.81 -9.95 -0.15
CA HIS A 16 -5.63 -10.66 -1.11
C HIS A 16 -5.53 -9.90 -2.42
N ARG A 17 -4.67 -10.37 -3.29
CA ARG A 17 -4.30 -9.62 -4.49
C ARG A 17 -5.47 -9.22 -5.37
N PRO A 18 -6.50 -10.04 -5.53
CA PRO A 18 -7.64 -9.60 -6.35
C PRO A 18 -8.34 -8.34 -5.86
N LEU A 19 -8.17 -7.98 -4.57
CA LEU A 19 -8.80 -6.78 -4.01
C LEU A 19 -7.91 -5.55 -4.04
N LEU A 20 -6.64 -5.70 -4.41
CA LEU A 20 -5.71 -4.57 -4.28
C LEU A 20 -6.12 -3.37 -5.11
N GLU A 21 -6.53 -3.58 -6.34
CA GLU A 21 -6.93 -2.46 -7.19
C GLU A 21 -8.19 -1.80 -6.66
N ASP A 22 -9.11 -2.59 -6.11
CA ASP A 22 -10.32 -2.02 -5.50
C ASP A 22 -10.00 -1.16 -4.30
N LEU A 23 -8.99 -1.56 -3.51
CA LEU A 23 -8.58 -0.78 -2.36
C LEU A 23 -8.04 0.59 -2.79
N VAL A 24 -7.22 0.61 -3.84
CA VAL A 24 -6.71 1.87 -4.37
C VAL A 24 -7.85 2.74 -4.88
N ALA A 25 -8.78 2.13 -5.60
CA ALA A 25 -9.92 2.86 -6.15
C ALA A 25 -10.86 3.39 -5.07
N ALA A 26 -10.80 2.80 -3.87
CA ALA A 26 -11.67 3.20 -2.77
C ALA A 26 -11.17 4.46 -2.05
N VAL A 27 -9.98 4.95 -2.37
CA VAL A 27 -9.43 6.15 -1.74
C VAL A 27 -10.07 7.37 -2.39
N ALA A 28 -10.80 8.16 -1.60
CA ALA A 28 -11.47 9.35 -2.11
C ALA A 28 -10.45 10.41 -2.50
N PRO A 29 -10.81 11.34 -3.39
CA PRO A 29 -9.93 12.49 -3.68
C PRO A 29 -9.54 13.18 -2.37
N GLY A 30 -8.25 13.40 -2.19
CA GLY A 30 -7.73 13.96 -0.94
C GLY A 30 -7.59 12.94 0.17
N GLY A 31 -7.96 11.70 -0.06
CA GLY A 31 -7.87 10.66 0.96
C GLY A 31 -6.52 9.98 0.99
N VAL A 32 -6.37 9.04 1.92
CA VAL A 32 -5.09 8.39 2.21
C VAL A 32 -5.27 6.87 2.26
N LEU A 33 -4.31 6.16 1.70
CA LEU A 33 -4.16 4.71 1.88
C LEU A 33 -2.98 4.45 2.79
N ILE A 34 -3.18 3.64 3.82
CA ILE A 34 -2.11 3.13 4.67
C ILE A 34 -2.20 1.62 4.63
N TYR A 35 -1.13 0.98 4.18
CA TYR A 35 -1.12 -0.47 4.00
C TYR A 35 0.17 -1.04 4.55
N GLU A 36 0.05 -2.06 5.40
CA GLU A 36 1.22 -2.74 5.95
C GLU A 36 0.91 -4.23 6.05
N THR A 37 1.79 -5.07 5.51
CA THR A 37 1.68 -6.50 5.73
C THR A 37 3.04 -7.16 5.49
N PHE A 38 3.09 -8.47 5.69
CA PHE A 38 4.33 -9.22 5.58
C PHE A 38 4.80 -9.29 4.13
N ALA A 39 6.13 -9.34 3.96
CA ALA A 39 6.77 -9.37 2.65
C ALA A 39 7.65 -10.60 2.53
N GLU A 40 8.06 -10.90 1.31
CA GLU A 40 8.96 -12.02 1.06
C GLU A 40 10.24 -11.84 1.86
N GLY A 41 10.77 -12.94 2.34
CA GLY A 41 11.84 -12.95 3.33
C GLY A 41 11.32 -13.29 4.71
N ASN A 42 10.04 -13.04 4.98
CA ASN A 42 9.47 -13.33 6.28
C ASN A 42 9.54 -14.83 6.61
N GLU A 43 9.43 -15.65 5.58
CA GLU A 43 9.45 -17.11 5.76
C GLU A 43 10.79 -17.61 6.31
N THR A 44 11.87 -16.86 6.04
CA THR A 44 13.20 -17.24 6.51
C THR A 44 13.49 -16.72 7.91
N LEU A 45 12.60 -15.92 8.48
CA LEU A 45 12.79 -15.30 9.78
C LEU A 45 11.98 -16.01 10.87
N GLY A 46 11.42 -17.18 10.56
CA GLY A 46 10.65 -17.93 11.53
C GLY A 46 9.24 -17.41 11.74
N GLY A 47 8.76 -16.56 10.84
CA GLY A 47 7.41 -16.04 10.92
C GLY A 47 6.36 -17.10 10.62
N ARG A 48 5.14 -16.84 11.08
CA ARG A 48 4.04 -17.77 10.85
C ARG A 48 3.56 -17.77 9.41
N VAL A 49 3.63 -16.62 8.76
CA VAL A 49 3.16 -16.48 7.38
C VAL A 49 4.32 -16.86 6.48
N THR A 50 4.19 -18.02 5.84
CA THR A 50 5.25 -18.54 4.97
C THR A 50 4.78 -18.77 3.54
N ASN A 51 3.47 -18.78 3.30
CA ASN A 51 2.92 -18.99 1.98
C ASN A 51 3.14 -17.75 1.12
N PRO A 52 3.84 -17.90 -0.03
CA PRO A 52 4.11 -16.74 -0.90
C PRO A 52 2.87 -15.96 -1.32
N ASP A 53 1.70 -16.61 -1.35
CA ASP A 53 0.47 -15.92 -1.72
C ASP A 53 0.09 -14.84 -0.72
N PHE A 54 0.62 -14.92 0.50
CA PHE A 54 0.33 -13.94 1.56
C PHE A 54 1.52 -13.05 1.86
N LEU A 55 2.55 -13.07 1.01
CA LEU A 55 3.74 -12.26 1.19
C LEU A 55 3.89 -11.32 0.00
N LEU A 56 4.06 -10.04 0.30
CA LEU A 56 4.29 -9.06 -0.75
C LEU A 56 5.67 -9.28 -1.39
N ARG A 57 5.74 -9.13 -2.69
CA ARG A 57 7.02 -9.08 -3.38
C ARG A 57 7.64 -7.70 -3.15
N HIS A 58 8.97 -7.65 -3.20
CA HIS A 58 9.68 -6.38 -3.03
C HIS A 58 9.14 -5.35 -4.02
N GLY A 59 8.80 -4.18 -3.51
CA GLY A 59 8.28 -3.10 -4.34
C GLY A 59 6.82 -3.23 -4.74
N GLU A 60 6.15 -4.29 -4.30
CA GLU A 60 4.78 -4.54 -4.79
C GLU A 60 3.82 -3.43 -4.44
N LEU A 61 3.91 -2.84 -3.23
CA LEU A 61 3.02 -1.75 -2.88
C LEU A 61 3.31 -0.48 -3.66
N LEU A 62 4.57 -0.24 -4.02
CA LEU A 62 4.89 0.88 -4.89
C LEU A 62 4.26 0.71 -6.26
N ASP A 63 4.36 -0.50 -6.81
CA ASP A 63 3.76 -0.77 -8.11
C ASP A 63 2.25 -0.63 -8.07
N LEU A 64 1.64 -1.04 -6.96
CA LEU A 64 0.20 -0.97 -6.82
C LEU A 64 -0.32 0.46 -6.95
N VAL A 65 0.36 1.42 -6.32
CA VAL A 65 -0.14 2.79 -6.28
C VAL A 65 0.35 3.65 -7.43
N ARG A 66 1.33 3.15 -8.20
CA ARG A 66 1.94 3.93 -9.27
C ARG A 66 0.89 4.37 -10.28
N GLY A 67 0.87 5.68 -10.56
CA GLY A 67 -0.09 6.25 -11.51
C GLY A 67 -1.46 6.52 -10.92
N HIS A 68 -1.69 6.12 -9.67
CA HIS A 68 -2.99 6.28 -9.03
C HIS A 68 -2.93 7.16 -7.79
N LEU A 69 -1.93 6.96 -6.95
CA LEU A 69 -1.79 7.68 -5.70
C LEU A 69 -0.38 8.23 -5.60
N ARG A 70 -0.22 9.30 -4.83
CA ARG A 70 1.10 9.88 -4.57
C ARG A 70 1.68 9.25 -3.32
N VAL A 71 2.89 8.71 -3.42
CA VAL A 71 3.55 8.08 -2.28
C VAL A 71 4.01 9.16 -1.30
N VAL A 72 3.59 9.03 -0.05
CA VAL A 72 4.05 9.91 1.03
C VAL A 72 5.21 9.26 1.76
N ALA A 73 5.11 7.95 2.03
CA ALA A 73 6.15 7.21 2.71
C ALA A 73 6.07 5.76 2.30
N TYR A 74 7.23 5.11 2.23
CA TYR A 74 7.29 3.70 1.86
C TYR A 74 8.48 3.05 2.53
N GLU A 75 8.27 1.82 3.04
CA GLU A 75 9.34 1.01 3.60
C GLU A 75 9.19 -0.43 3.15
N ASP A 76 10.32 -1.08 2.91
CA ASP A 76 10.41 -2.51 2.62
C ASP A 76 11.57 -2.98 3.49
N VAL A 77 11.27 -3.43 4.71
CA VAL A 77 12.27 -3.56 5.76
C VAL A 77 12.10 -4.84 6.56
N VAL A 78 13.15 -5.20 7.27
CA VAL A 78 13.12 -6.26 8.26
C VAL A 78 13.13 -5.62 9.63
N LEU A 79 12.09 -5.90 10.41
CA LEU A 79 11.99 -5.44 11.79
C LEU A 79 12.59 -6.49 12.71
N GLY A 80 13.34 -6.05 13.71
CA GLY A 80 13.96 -6.96 14.67
C GLY A 80 13.11 -7.21 15.90
N GLU A 81 12.24 -6.28 16.26
CA GLU A 81 11.47 -6.34 17.48
C GLU A 81 10.00 -6.17 17.20
N PRO A 82 9.12 -6.81 17.94
CA PRO A 82 9.35 -7.79 19.01
C PRO A 82 9.80 -9.14 18.47
N LYS A 83 9.53 -9.42 17.20
CA LYS A 83 9.98 -10.63 16.51
C LYS A 83 10.52 -10.23 15.15
N PRO A 84 11.55 -10.94 14.66
CA PRO A 84 12.00 -10.65 13.28
C PRO A 84 10.86 -10.82 12.30
N ALA A 85 10.69 -9.85 11.44
CA ALA A 85 9.63 -9.88 10.42
C ALA A 85 10.03 -9.02 9.24
N ALA A 86 9.80 -9.54 8.04
CA ALA A 86 9.94 -8.75 6.83
C ALA A 86 8.58 -8.17 6.51
N VAL A 87 8.52 -6.85 6.39
CA VAL A 87 7.27 -6.15 6.14
C VAL A 87 7.46 -5.09 5.08
N GLN A 88 6.35 -4.75 4.45
CA GLN A 88 6.30 -3.65 3.52
C GLN A 88 5.16 -2.74 3.95
N ARG A 89 5.39 -1.43 3.95
CA ARG A 89 4.37 -0.47 4.35
C ARG A 89 4.39 0.73 3.43
N ILE A 90 3.21 1.28 3.20
CA ILE A 90 3.08 2.44 2.35
C ILE A 90 2.02 3.37 2.91
N CYS A 91 2.29 4.67 2.78
CA CYS A 91 1.31 5.70 2.97
C CYS A 91 1.25 6.49 1.67
N ALA A 92 0.08 6.55 1.06
CA ALA A 92 -0.08 7.22 -0.22
C ALA A 92 -1.40 7.99 -0.22
N GLU A 93 -1.46 9.06 -0.98
CA GLU A 93 -2.63 9.92 -0.98
C GLU A 93 -3.16 10.16 -2.37
N SER A 94 -4.46 10.40 -2.46
CA SER A 94 -5.12 10.71 -3.72
C SER A 94 -5.13 12.22 -3.92
N VAL A 95 -4.53 12.67 -5.01
CA VAL A 95 -4.43 14.10 -5.32
C VAL A 95 -4.96 14.39 -6.71
N SER A 96 -5.91 13.60 -7.16
CA SER A 96 -6.34 13.67 -8.55
C SER A 96 -6.84 15.05 -8.94
N GLU A 97 -7.68 15.66 -8.12
CA GLU A 97 -8.18 17.01 -8.40
C GLU A 97 -7.08 18.04 -8.37
N TRP A 98 -6.28 17.98 -7.32
CA TRP A 98 -5.15 18.88 -7.17
C TRP A 98 -4.22 18.79 -8.38
N ARG A 99 -3.96 17.56 -8.81
CA ARG A 99 -3.05 17.34 -9.93
C ARG A 99 -3.57 17.96 -11.22
N SER A 100 -4.85 17.82 -11.48
CA SER A 100 -5.45 18.40 -12.67
C SER A 100 -5.28 19.90 -12.66
N GLU A 101 -5.57 20.55 -11.56
CA GLU A 101 -5.45 21.98 -11.45
C GLU A 101 -4.03 22.44 -11.62
N HIS A 102 -3.10 21.71 -11.02
CA HIS A 102 -1.70 22.11 -11.09
C HIS A 102 -1.16 22.01 -12.51
N VAL A 103 -1.57 20.98 -13.23
CA VAL A 103 -1.13 20.83 -14.60
C VAL A 103 -1.61 22.01 -15.43
N GLN A 104 -2.83 22.49 -15.17
CA GLN A 104 -3.39 23.60 -15.92
C GLN A 104 -2.74 24.93 -15.58
N HIS A 105 -2.37 25.12 -14.33
CA HIS A 105 -1.92 26.42 -13.85
C HIS A 105 -0.41 26.58 -13.86
N ARG A 106 0.32 25.54 -14.07
CA ARG A 106 1.76 25.66 -14.09
C ARG A 106 2.25 26.28 -15.36
N PRO A 107 3.07 27.30 -15.25
CA PRO A 107 3.70 27.89 -16.42
C PRO A 107 4.63 26.92 -17.08
#